data_13bd55f8bacf22ab175e6ee8685109b9
#
_entry.id   13bd55f8bacf22ab175e6ee8685109b9
#
_cell.length_a   1.000
_cell.length_b   1.000
_cell.length_c   1.000
_cell.angle_alpha   90.00
_cell.angle_beta   90.00
_cell.angle_gamma   90.00
#
_symmetry.space_group_name_H-M   'P 1'
#
loop_
_entity.id
_entity.type
_entity.pdbx_description
1 polymer ?
#
loop_
_entity_poly.entity_id
_entity_poly.type
_entity_poly.pdbx_seq_one_letter_code
_entity_poly.pdbx_strand_id
1 'polypeptide(L)'
;MPTPHDIFAQMPPAVVEQLFSFLEQKEKPLYMTTIDTLAKQRKLRTIFVARKPRAERNVWLREVVAKNINEGIAAHLLQIWLVGAHAKLLCDFLDGLGIAHDENGTIETLPPAPSKDALLKAIEPLFTTHDPAVVAVYLHAFQALDDQGWPSLAELLAEDPRLQLAAA
;
A
#
# COMPACT_ATOMS: atom_id res chain seq x y z
N MET A 1 -3.84 4.98 13.89
CA MET A 1 -3.06 4.77 12.64
C MET A 1 -3.59 3.55 11.90
N PRO A 2 -3.88 3.66 10.61
CA PRO A 2 -4.27 2.48 9.83
C PRO A 2 -3.15 1.45 9.80
N THR A 3 -3.49 0.21 10.07
CA THR A 3 -2.61 -0.94 9.87
C THR A 3 -2.73 -1.42 8.43
N PRO A 4 -1.88 -2.33 7.93
CA PRO A 4 -1.98 -2.81 6.55
C PRO A 4 -3.37 -3.32 6.16
N HIS A 5 -4.06 -4.08 7.03
CA HIS A 5 -5.41 -4.54 6.69
C HIS A 5 -6.44 -3.41 6.68
N ASP A 6 -6.28 -2.39 7.55
CA ASP A 6 -7.11 -1.19 7.52
C ASP A 6 -6.92 -0.39 6.22
N ILE A 7 -5.68 -0.33 5.72
CA ILE A 7 -5.38 0.31 4.44
C ILE A 7 -6.18 -0.36 3.33
N PHE A 8 -6.21 -1.69 3.28
CA PHE A 8 -7.04 -2.41 2.30
C PHE A 8 -8.53 -2.07 2.44
N ALA A 9 -9.03 -1.94 3.68
CA ALA A 9 -10.42 -1.59 3.92
C ALA A 9 -10.77 -0.18 3.43
N GLN A 10 -9.80 0.73 3.47
CA GLN A 10 -10.01 2.16 3.20
C GLN A 10 -9.48 2.63 1.84
N MET A 11 -8.75 1.79 1.10
CA MET A 11 -8.24 2.14 -0.23
C MET A 11 -9.38 2.45 -1.21
N PRO A 12 -9.20 3.46 -2.10
CA PRO A 12 -10.14 3.65 -3.19
C PRO A 12 -10.24 2.40 -4.07
N PRO A 13 -11.43 2.05 -4.57
CA PRO A 13 -11.61 0.88 -5.44
C PRO A 13 -10.69 0.85 -6.65
N ALA A 14 -10.42 2.01 -7.27
CA ALA A 14 -9.51 2.11 -8.41
C ALA A 14 -8.08 1.71 -8.06
N VAL A 15 -7.62 2.04 -6.84
CA VAL A 15 -6.27 1.66 -6.37
C VAL A 15 -6.22 0.16 -6.07
N VAL A 16 -7.27 -0.40 -5.48
CA VAL A 16 -7.38 -1.85 -5.25
C VAL A 16 -7.28 -2.61 -6.58
N GLU A 17 -7.97 -2.14 -7.61
CA GLU A 17 -7.90 -2.73 -8.96
C GLU A 17 -6.47 -2.67 -9.53
N GLN A 18 -5.79 -1.55 -9.37
CA GLN A 18 -4.38 -1.41 -9.80
C GLN A 18 -3.49 -2.44 -9.09
N LEU A 19 -3.64 -2.58 -7.78
CA LEU A 19 -2.85 -3.51 -6.97
C LEU A 19 -3.06 -4.96 -7.44
N PHE A 20 -4.28 -5.41 -7.51
CA PHE A 20 -4.56 -6.80 -7.90
C PHE A 20 -4.26 -7.07 -9.37
N SER A 21 -4.44 -6.09 -10.25
CA SER A 21 -4.03 -6.23 -11.65
C SER A 21 -2.52 -6.38 -11.80
N PHE A 22 -1.76 -5.60 -11.02
CA PHE A 22 -0.31 -5.75 -10.98
C PHE A 22 0.10 -7.15 -10.51
N LEU A 23 -0.50 -7.65 -9.43
CA LEU A 23 -0.20 -8.99 -8.92
C LEU A 23 -0.53 -10.08 -9.95
N GLU A 24 -1.68 -9.97 -10.59
CA GLU A 24 -2.10 -10.95 -11.60
C GLU A 24 -1.16 -10.99 -12.81
N GLN A 25 -0.67 -9.83 -13.24
CA GLN A 25 0.17 -9.71 -14.43
C GLN A 25 1.66 -9.94 -14.16
N LYS A 26 2.17 -9.47 -13.04
CA LYS A 26 3.61 -9.45 -12.73
C LYS A 26 4.03 -10.41 -11.63
N GLU A 27 3.11 -10.77 -10.75
CA GLU A 27 3.35 -11.65 -9.60
C GLU A 27 2.29 -12.75 -9.54
N LYS A 28 2.03 -13.38 -10.66
CA LYS A 28 0.96 -14.38 -10.77
C LYS A 28 1.05 -15.52 -9.76
N PRO A 29 2.23 -16.09 -9.47
CA PRO A 29 2.32 -17.14 -8.43
C PRO A 29 1.85 -16.64 -7.07
N LEU A 30 2.23 -15.43 -6.68
CA LEU A 30 1.78 -14.82 -5.43
C LEU A 30 0.27 -14.57 -5.44
N TYR A 31 -0.26 -14.06 -6.56
CA TYR A 31 -1.69 -13.83 -6.73
C TYR A 31 -2.49 -15.13 -6.53
N MET A 32 -2.06 -16.21 -7.18
CA MET A 32 -2.74 -17.52 -7.07
C MET A 32 -2.60 -18.14 -5.68
N THR A 33 -1.42 -18.01 -5.06
CA THR A 33 -1.20 -18.49 -3.68
C THR A 33 -2.08 -17.71 -2.69
N THR A 34 -2.24 -16.42 -2.89
CA THR A 34 -3.11 -15.59 -2.06
C THR A 34 -4.56 -16.05 -2.17
N ILE A 35 -5.06 -16.27 -3.39
CA ILE A 35 -6.41 -16.80 -3.62
C ILE A 35 -6.58 -18.14 -2.90
N ASP A 36 -5.63 -19.05 -3.05
CA ASP A 36 -5.68 -20.38 -2.41
C ASP A 36 -5.75 -20.27 -0.89
N THR A 37 -4.89 -19.46 -0.30
CA THR A 37 -4.85 -19.26 1.16
C THR A 37 -6.16 -18.69 1.68
N LEU A 38 -6.66 -17.64 1.04
CA LEU A 38 -7.88 -16.97 1.49
C LEU A 38 -9.14 -17.81 1.26
N ALA A 39 -9.20 -18.57 0.15
CA ALA A 39 -10.29 -19.48 -0.11
C ALA A 39 -10.37 -20.58 0.97
N LYS A 40 -9.23 -21.14 1.33
CA LYS A 40 -9.14 -22.16 2.39
C LYS A 40 -9.60 -21.60 3.75
N GLN A 41 -9.23 -20.38 4.08
CA GLN A 41 -9.72 -19.72 5.30
C GLN A 41 -11.23 -19.66 5.36
N ARG A 42 -11.88 -19.48 4.21
CA ARG A 42 -13.34 -19.37 4.09
C ARG A 42 -14.01 -20.71 3.78
N LYS A 43 -13.26 -21.80 3.85
CA LYS A 43 -13.74 -23.15 3.53
C LYS A 43 -14.32 -23.26 2.11
N LEU A 44 -13.75 -22.48 1.19
CA LEU A 44 -14.10 -22.51 -0.24
C LEU A 44 -13.04 -23.25 -1.04
N ARG A 45 -13.44 -23.84 -2.16
CA ARG A 45 -12.49 -24.39 -3.11
C ARG A 45 -11.82 -23.26 -3.86
N THR A 46 -10.51 -23.33 -4.03
CA THR A 46 -9.72 -22.30 -4.74
C THR A 46 -10.30 -21.98 -6.11
N ILE A 47 -10.69 -23.03 -6.87
CA ILE A 47 -11.24 -22.87 -8.21
C ILE A 47 -12.54 -22.05 -8.22
N PHE A 48 -13.32 -22.12 -7.18
CA PHE A 48 -14.56 -21.35 -7.05
C PHE A 48 -14.28 -19.83 -7.07
N VAL A 49 -13.24 -19.42 -6.36
CA VAL A 49 -12.81 -18.00 -6.34
C VAL A 49 -12.08 -17.63 -7.63
N ALA A 50 -11.17 -18.51 -8.10
CA ALA A 50 -10.37 -18.24 -9.31
C ALA A 50 -11.23 -18.07 -10.57
N ARG A 51 -12.39 -18.70 -10.63
CA ARG A 51 -13.32 -18.61 -11.77
C ARG A 51 -14.26 -17.41 -11.73
N LYS A 52 -14.29 -16.66 -10.64
CA LYS A 52 -15.09 -15.42 -10.58
C LYS A 52 -14.63 -14.44 -11.65
N PRO A 53 -15.54 -13.62 -12.21
CA PRO A 53 -15.13 -12.47 -13.01
C PRO A 53 -14.12 -11.60 -12.25
N ARG A 54 -13.16 -11.01 -12.97
CA ARG A 54 -12.06 -10.25 -12.34
C ARG A 54 -12.57 -9.23 -11.31
N ALA A 55 -13.57 -8.44 -11.68
CA ALA A 55 -14.10 -7.41 -10.79
C ALA A 55 -14.65 -7.99 -9.50
N GLU A 56 -15.46 -9.05 -9.58
CA GLU A 56 -16.02 -9.73 -8.40
C GLU A 56 -14.93 -10.40 -7.57
N ARG A 57 -13.95 -11.01 -8.22
CA ARG A 57 -12.82 -11.65 -7.54
C ARG A 57 -12.01 -10.64 -6.75
N ASN A 58 -11.72 -9.48 -7.32
CA ASN A 58 -10.95 -8.44 -6.64
C ASN A 58 -11.72 -7.80 -5.48
N VAL A 59 -13.02 -7.62 -5.60
CA VAL A 59 -13.87 -7.19 -4.47
C VAL A 59 -13.82 -8.20 -3.34
N TRP A 60 -13.95 -9.48 -3.66
CA TRP A 60 -13.85 -10.57 -2.67
C TRP A 60 -12.48 -10.60 -1.99
N LEU A 61 -11.40 -10.52 -2.77
CA LEU A 61 -10.04 -10.49 -2.23
C LEU A 61 -9.84 -9.32 -1.26
N ARG A 62 -10.28 -8.13 -1.65
CA ARG A 62 -10.21 -6.94 -0.79
C ARG A 62 -10.92 -7.17 0.54
N GLU A 63 -12.15 -7.66 0.50
CA GLU A 63 -12.95 -7.90 1.71
C GLU A 63 -12.27 -8.87 2.67
N VAL A 64 -11.66 -9.93 2.14
CA VAL A 64 -11.00 -10.94 2.98
C VAL A 64 -9.64 -10.43 3.48
N VAL A 65 -8.85 -9.79 2.64
CA VAL A 65 -7.54 -9.22 3.03
C VAL A 65 -7.72 -8.12 4.09
N ALA A 66 -8.83 -7.37 4.03
CA ALA A 66 -9.12 -6.31 4.99
C ALA A 66 -9.47 -6.82 6.41
N LYS A 67 -9.51 -8.13 6.63
CA LYS A 67 -9.74 -8.67 7.98
C LYS A 67 -8.44 -8.72 8.78
N ASN A 68 -8.53 -8.43 10.07
CA ASN A 68 -7.40 -8.41 10.99
C ASN A 68 -6.55 -9.70 10.93
N ILE A 69 -7.18 -10.85 10.80
CA ILE A 69 -6.48 -12.14 10.69
C ILE A 69 -5.50 -12.18 9.52
N ASN A 70 -5.69 -11.35 8.52
CA ASN A 70 -4.87 -11.29 7.31
C ASN A 70 -3.88 -10.13 7.31
N GLU A 71 -3.55 -9.57 8.46
CA GLU A 71 -2.59 -8.46 8.60
C GLU A 71 -1.28 -8.74 7.89
N GLY A 72 -0.71 -9.91 8.09
CA GLY A 72 0.56 -10.31 7.44
C GLY A 72 0.45 -10.39 5.91
N ILE A 73 -0.68 -10.90 5.42
CA ILE A 73 -0.94 -10.96 3.98
C ILE A 73 -1.08 -9.55 3.42
N ALA A 74 -1.86 -8.70 4.08
CA ALA A 74 -2.05 -7.31 3.68
C ALA A 74 -0.72 -6.56 3.58
N ALA A 75 0.13 -6.69 4.61
CA ALA A 75 1.46 -6.06 4.64
C ALA A 75 2.32 -6.54 3.46
N HIS A 76 2.34 -7.84 3.21
CA HIS A 76 3.14 -8.42 2.14
C HIS A 76 2.68 -7.97 0.75
N LEU A 77 1.38 -7.96 0.50
CA LEU A 77 0.82 -7.51 -0.78
C LEU A 77 1.11 -6.04 -1.03
N LEU A 78 0.95 -5.19 -0.02
CA LEU A 78 1.28 -3.76 -0.13
C LEU A 78 2.75 -3.57 -0.46
N GLN A 79 3.64 -4.25 0.24
CA GLN A 79 5.08 -4.14 0.02
C GLN A 79 5.47 -4.55 -1.40
N ILE A 80 5.01 -5.70 -1.87
CA ILE A 80 5.32 -6.20 -3.21
C ILE A 80 4.81 -5.23 -4.29
N TRP A 81 3.58 -4.73 -4.13
CA TRP A 81 3.01 -3.78 -5.09
C TRP A 81 3.77 -2.45 -5.11
N LEU A 82 4.04 -1.88 -3.94
CA LEU A 82 4.70 -0.57 -3.84
C LEU A 82 6.15 -0.64 -4.36
N VAL A 83 6.87 -1.69 -4.03
CA VAL A 83 8.25 -1.87 -4.51
C VAL A 83 8.27 -2.19 -6.01
N GLY A 84 7.36 -3.04 -6.49
CA GLY A 84 7.34 -3.47 -7.88
C GLY A 84 6.76 -2.45 -8.86
N ALA A 85 5.69 -1.75 -8.46
CA ALA A 85 4.97 -0.84 -9.35
C ALA A 85 5.29 0.64 -9.08
N HIS A 86 5.67 1.00 -7.86
CA HIS A 86 5.82 2.39 -7.41
C HIS A 86 7.17 2.70 -6.76
N ALA A 87 8.24 2.02 -7.15
CA ALA A 87 9.58 2.30 -6.65
C ALA A 87 10.00 3.76 -6.89
N LYS A 88 9.61 4.33 -8.04
CA LYS A 88 9.91 5.72 -8.36
C LYS A 88 9.23 6.69 -7.38
N LEU A 89 8.04 6.40 -6.92
CA LEU A 89 7.35 7.23 -5.92
C LEU A 89 8.16 7.28 -4.62
N LEU A 90 8.66 6.15 -4.16
CA LEU A 90 9.53 6.11 -2.98
C LEU A 90 10.83 6.89 -3.21
N CYS A 91 11.49 6.70 -4.35
CA CYS A 91 12.71 7.42 -4.68
C CYS A 91 12.48 8.94 -4.70
N ASP A 92 11.40 9.40 -5.33
CA ASP A 92 11.06 10.81 -5.39
C ASP A 92 10.77 11.39 -3.99
N PHE A 93 10.09 10.62 -3.13
CA PHE A 93 9.82 11.02 -1.75
C PHE A 93 11.11 11.14 -0.94
N LEU A 94 11.98 10.14 -1.01
CA LEU A 94 13.27 10.14 -0.30
C LEU A 94 14.20 11.24 -0.81
N ASP A 95 14.23 11.46 -2.12
CA ASP A 95 15.01 12.56 -2.72
C ASP A 95 14.51 13.92 -2.22
N GLY A 96 13.21 14.11 -2.13
CA GLY A 96 12.62 15.33 -1.59
C GLY A 96 12.98 15.60 -0.13
N LEU A 97 13.28 14.53 0.62
CA LEU A 97 13.74 14.62 2.02
C LEU A 97 15.26 14.67 2.16
N GLY A 98 16.01 14.53 1.06
CA GLY A 98 17.47 14.47 1.09
C GLY A 98 18.02 13.20 1.72
N ILE A 99 17.26 12.11 1.70
CA ILE A 99 17.66 10.81 2.25
C ILE A 99 18.35 9.99 1.16
N ALA A 100 19.58 9.53 1.45
CA ALA A 100 20.31 8.66 0.53
C ALA A 100 19.64 7.27 0.45
N HIS A 101 19.49 6.75 -0.76
CA HIS A 101 18.90 5.45 -1.05
C HIS A 101 19.52 4.85 -2.31
N ASP A 102 19.31 3.56 -2.56
CA ASP A 102 19.66 2.93 -3.82
C ASP A 102 18.62 3.21 -4.93
N GLU A 103 18.80 2.60 -6.09
CA GLU A 103 17.89 2.79 -7.23
C GLU A 103 16.48 2.25 -7.00
N ASN A 104 16.29 1.37 -6.00
CA ASN A 104 15.00 0.81 -5.63
C ASN A 104 14.35 1.53 -4.43
N GLY A 105 15.00 2.56 -3.92
CA GLY A 105 14.54 3.28 -2.74
C GLY A 105 14.87 2.60 -1.41
N THR A 106 15.78 1.62 -1.43
CA THR A 106 16.19 0.93 -0.21
C THR A 106 17.15 1.81 0.61
N ILE A 107 16.90 1.90 1.91
CA ILE A 107 17.74 2.60 2.87
C ILE A 107 18.21 1.59 3.93
N GLU A 108 19.44 1.77 4.42
CA GLU A 108 20.00 0.85 5.44
C GLU A 108 19.35 1.04 6.80
N THR A 109 19.12 2.28 7.17
CA THR A 109 18.50 2.64 8.45
C THR A 109 17.57 3.81 8.25
N LEU A 110 16.37 3.73 8.80
CA LEU A 110 15.42 4.83 8.76
C LEU A 110 15.99 6.00 9.58
N PRO A 111 16.20 7.18 8.96
CA PRO A 111 16.70 8.33 9.67
C PRO A 111 15.67 8.87 10.67
N PRO A 112 16.09 9.77 11.58
CA PRO A 112 15.16 10.45 12.48
C PRO A 112 14.04 11.16 11.72
N ALA A 113 12.88 11.31 12.36
CA ALA A 113 11.71 11.93 11.75
C ALA A 113 12.02 13.33 11.22
N PRO A 114 11.76 13.62 9.93
CA PRO A 114 11.82 14.98 9.41
C PRO A 114 10.76 15.86 10.06
N SER A 115 10.93 17.19 9.96
CA SER A 115 9.88 18.11 10.38
C SER A 115 8.64 18.01 9.47
N LYS A 116 7.48 18.43 9.98
CA LYS A 116 6.26 18.50 9.16
C LYS A 116 6.46 19.36 7.91
N ASP A 117 7.17 20.47 8.02
CA ASP A 117 7.45 21.37 6.89
C ASP A 117 8.32 20.66 5.83
N ALA A 118 9.33 19.91 6.24
CA ALA A 118 10.17 19.14 5.33
C ALA A 118 9.36 18.06 4.62
N LEU A 119 8.49 17.35 5.35
CA LEU A 119 7.58 16.36 4.77
C LEU A 119 6.62 16.98 3.75
N LEU A 120 6.00 18.11 4.08
CA LEU A 120 5.11 18.80 3.14
C LEU A 120 5.83 19.21 1.86
N LYS A 121 7.05 19.72 1.96
CA LYS A 121 7.86 20.10 0.80
C LYS A 121 8.23 18.90 -0.07
N ALA A 122 8.46 17.75 0.54
CA ALA A 122 8.76 16.51 -0.18
C ALA A 122 7.51 15.90 -0.83
N ILE A 123 6.37 16.00 -0.18
CA ILE A 123 5.11 15.39 -0.62
C ILE A 123 4.43 16.22 -1.72
N GLU A 124 4.47 17.54 -1.63
CA GLU A 124 3.76 18.42 -2.56
C GLU A 124 4.03 18.12 -4.04
N PRO A 125 5.29 17.92 -4.49
CA PRO A 125 5.58 17.56 -5.88
C PRO A 125 5.02 16.19 -6.29
N LEU A 126 4.83 15.28 -5.34
CA LEU A 126 4.34 13.93 -5.64
C LEU A 126 2.92 13.95 -6.19
N PHE A 127 2.09 14.88 -5.75
CA PHE A 127 0.71 15.02 -6.24
C PHE A 127 0.61 15.43 -7.71
N THR A 128 1.68 16.04 -8.25
CA THR A 128 1.74 16.43 -9.66
C THR A 128 2.33 15.32 -10.53
N THR A 129 3.30 14.58 -10.00
CA THR A 129 4.07 13.56 -10.73
C THR A 129 3.41 12.19 -10.67
N HIS A 130 2.67 11.92 -9.60
CA HIS A 130 2.03 10.62 -9.33
C HIS A 130 0.53 10.79 -9.09
N ASP A 131 -0.21 9.70 -9.18
CA ASP A 131 -1.64 9.69 -8.84
C ASP A 131 -1.83 10.04 -7.36
N PRO A 132 -2.58 11.10 -7.02
CA PRO A 132 -2.81 11.50 -5.62
C PRO A 132 -3.36 10.39 -4.72
N ALA A 133 -4.24 9.54 -5.24
CA ALA A 133 -4.78 8.42 -4.48
C ALA A 133 -3.69 7.39 -4.13
N VAL A 134 -2.79 7.13 -5.07
CA VAL A 134 -1.64 6.23 -4.83
C VAL A 134 -0.66 6.86 -3.85
N VAL A 135 -0.42 8.17 -3.93
CA VAL A 135 0.44 8.88 -2.97
C VAL A 135 -0.09 8.72 -1.54
N ALA A 136 -1.39 8.93 -1.34
CA ALA A 136 -2.01 8.77 -0.02
C ALA A 136 -1.83 7.34 0.53
N VAL A 137 -2.16 6.33 -0.27
CA VAL A 137 -1.99 4.93 0.10
C VAL A 137 -0.52 4.62 0.41
N TYR A 138 0.39 5.12 -0.43
CA TYR A 138 1.82 4.90 -0.27
C TYR A 138 2.34 5.41 1.08
N LEU A 139 2.00 6.65 1.42
CA LEU A 139 2.47 7.27 2.66
C LEU A 139 1.89 6.59 3.90
N HIS A 140 0.63 6.18 3.86
CA HIS A 140 0.05 5.36 4.93
C HIS A 140 0.77 4.01 5.06
N ALA A 141 1.07 3.36 3.95
CA ALA A 141 1.81 2.09 3.96
C ALA A 141 3.25 2.28 4.45
N PHE A 142 3.93 3.34 4.02
CA PHE A 142 5.27 3.67 4.51
C PHE A 142 5.30 3.77 6.02
N GLN A 143 4.33 4.47 6.61
CA GLN A 143 4.22 4.62 8.06
C GLN A 143 3.85 3.30 8.76
N ALA A 144 2.96 2.51 8.16
CA ALA A 144 2.46 1.28 8.77
C ALA A 144 3.44 0.10 8.68
N LEU A 145 4.27 0.05 7.64
CA LEU A 145 5.23 -1.05 7.42
C LEU A 145 6.54 -0.88 8.19
N ASP A 146 6.77 0.28 8.78
CA ASP A 146 7.93 0.53 9.63
C ASP A 146 7.52 0.54 11.10
N ASP A 147 8.09 -0.35 11.89
CA ASP A 147 7.77 -0.50 13.31
C ASP A 147 8.02 0.78 14.12
N GLN A 148 8.95 1.62 13.68
CA GLN A 148 9.27 2.85 14.38
C GLN A 148 8.54 4.07 13.84
N GLY A 149 8.23 4.08 12.52
CA GLY A 149 7.53 5.17 11.87
C GLY A 149 8.06 6.57 12.18
N TRP A 150 7.41 7.57 11.62
CA TRP A 150 7.73 8.96 11.93
C TRP A 150 6.50 9.64 12.54
N PRO A 151 6.58 10.11 13.80
CA PRO A 151 5.45 10.83 14.44
C PRO A 151 4.97 12.04 13.63
N SER A 152 5.88 12.78 13.01
CA SER A 152 5.55 13.93 12.16
C SER A 152 4.75 13.52 10.92
N LEU A 153 5.06 12.37 10.32
CA LEU A 153 4.29 11.84 9.21
C LEU A 153 2.91 11.36 9.67
N ALA A 154 2.83 10.72 10.82
CA ALA A 154 1.55 10.30 11.40
C ALA A 154 0.59 11.48 11.60
N GLU A 155 1.09 12.58 12.16
CA GLU A 155 0.32 13.81 12.32
C GLU A 155 -0.16 14.37 10.98
N LEU A 156 0.74 14.42 10.00
CA LEU A 156 0.42 14.95 8.67
C LEU A 156 -0.65 14.09 7.96
N LEU A 157 -0.54 12.77 8.07
CA LEU A 157 -1.53 11.84 7.50
C LEU A 157 -2.91 12.00 8.14
N ALA A 158 -2.96 12.37 9.42
CA ALA A 158 -4.21 12.62 10.12
C ALA A 158 -4.84 13.98 9.78
N GLU A 159 -4.03 14.99 9.48
CA GLU A 159 -4.47 16.37 9.32
C GLU A 159 -4.72 16.79 7.86
N ASP A 160 -3.93 16.31 6.91
CA ASP A 160 -4.02 16.75 5.50
C ASP A 160 -5.15 16.01 4.77
N PRO A 161 -6.19 16.72 4.30
CA PRO A 161 -7.31 16.11 3.58
C PRO A 161 -6.90 15.35 2.33
N ARG A 162 -5.80 15.75 1.68
CA ARG A 162 -5.31 15.09 0.46
C ARG A 162 -4.72 13.71 0.74
N LEU A 163 -4.32 13.46 1.98
CA LEU A 163 -3.70 12.22 2.42
C LEU A 163 -4.67 11.29 3.14
N GLN A 164 -5.95 11.66 3.24
CA GLN A 164 -6.96 10.77 3.80
C GLN A 164 -7.22 9.62 2.84
N LEU A 165 -7.29 8.40 3.38
CA LEU A 165 -7.80 7.26 2.64
C LEU A 165 -9.29 7.44 2.40
N ALA A 166 -9.85 6.80 1.39
CA ALA A 166 -11.25 6.96 1.07
C ALA A 166 -12.11 6.71 2.31
N ALA A 167 -13.07 7.60 2.55
CA ALA A 167 -14.06 7.37 3.58
C ALA A 167 -14.81 6.06 3.24
N ALA A 168 -14.92 5.22 4.24
CA ALA A 168 -15.66 3.98 4.09
C ALA A 168 -17.14 4.27 3.74
#